data_30962d7eb3d287be220565e9fc0ef815
#
_entry.id   30962d7eb3d287be220565e9fc0ef815
#
_cell.length_a   1.000
_cell.length_b   1.000
_cell.length_c   1.000
_cell.angle_alpha   90.00
_cell.angle_beta   90.00
_cell.angle_gamma   90.00
#
_symmetry.space_group_name_H-M   'P 1'
#
loop_
_entity.id
_entity.type
_entity.pdbx_description
1 polymer ?
#
loop_
_entity_poly.entity_id
_entity_poly.type
_entity_poly.pdbx_seq_one_letter_code
_entity_poly.pdbx_strand_id
1 'polypeptide(L)'
;NFLGGGAAINVLSTHAGADIIVLDAGVAADLPPHPSLRSVKVGRGTDNIAVGPAMTREQAIRCLETGIETAREQIAAGFDLLACGDMGIGNTTPSSAITSVVIGADTGITTGRGTGLDDAGLAHKTSVVQRAIDVNKPDSKDGLDILMKVGGFEIGVLAGVFLGAAAGKRPVVVDGFISGAAALIAHAIAPEAGQRFIASHQSVEPGHRLALSHMGLEPLLDMGMRLGEGSGAALSMHIIEAAARCLSDMTTFAEAGVSEKIEDDGQEAAS
;
A
#
# COMPACT_ATOMS: atom_id res chain seq x y z
N ASN A 1 15.05 13.92 -5.68
CA ASN A 1 13.94 14.51 -6.45
C ASN A 1 12.77 14.92 -5.56
N PHE A 2 12.27 14.07 -4.64
CA PHE A 2 11.12 14.39 -3.76
C PHE A 2 11.30 15.72 -3.01
N LEU A 3 12.47 15.90 -2.38
CA LEU A 3 12.78 17.10 -1.61
C LEU A 3 12.96 18.34 -2.48
N GLY A 4 13.42 18.15 -3.71
CA GLY A 4 13.61 19.24 -4.69
C GLY A 4 12.37 19.59 -5.50
N GLY A 5 11.23 18.92 -5.26
CA GLY A 5 9.98 19.20 -5.99
C GLY A 5 9.94 18.69 -7.44
N GLY A 6 10.92 17.85 -7.85
CA GLY A 6 11.08 17.39 -9.24
C GLY A 6 10.59 15.98 -9.54
N ALA A 7 10.06 15.26 -8.55
CA ALA A 7 9.51 13.91 -8.75
C ALA A 7 8.06 13.98 -9.29
N ALA A 8 7.60 12.90 -9.92
CA ALA A 8 6.23 12.82 -10.44
C ALA A 8 5.20 13.06 -9.35
N ILE A 9 5.42 12.51 -8.16
CA ILE A 9 4.51 12.70 -7.03
C ILE A 9 4.37 14.18 -6.64
N ASN A 10 5.43 15.00 -6.74
CA ASN A 10 5.33 16.42 -6.43
C ASN A 10 4.35 17.14 -7.37
N VAL A 11 4.38 16.80 -8.66
CA VAL A 11 3.47 17.38 -9.66
C VAL A 11 2.05 16.87 -9.44
N LEU A 12 1.89 15.55 -9.26
CA LEU A 12 0.58 14.91 -9.12
C LEU A 12 -0.11 15.30 -7.80
N SER A 13 0.63 15.39 -6.71
CA SER A 13 0.07 15.83 -5.43
C SER A 13 -0.39 17.29 -5.47
N THR A 14 0.39 18.18 -6.09
CA THR A 14 -0.04 19.57 -6.32
C THR A 14 -1.33 19.63 -7.13
N HIS A 15 -1.44 18.81 -8.17
CA HIS A 15 -2.65 18.71 -8.98
C HIS A 15 -3.85 18.17 -8.18
N ALA A 16 -3.61 17.20 -7.31
CA ALA A 16 -4.64 16.59 -6.46
C ALA A 16 -4.99 17.44 -5.21
N GLY A 17 -4.28 18.55 -4.96
CA GLY A 17 -4.44 19.32 -3.72
C GLY A 17 -3.99 18.57 -2.47
N ALA A 18 -3.04 17.65 -2.61
CA ALA A 18 -2.55 16.80 -1.52
C ALA A 18 -1.17 17.25 -1.04
N ASP A 19 -0.93 17.13 0.26
CA ASP A 19 0.36 17.38 0.88
C ASP A 19 1.24 16.13 0.85
N ILE A 20 2.56 16.32 0.76
CA ILE A 20 3.56 15.24 0.78
C ILE A 20 4.38 15.31 2.06
N ILE A 21 4.50 14.16 2.73
CA ILE A 21 5.44 13.96 3.82
C ILE A 21 6.48 12.94 3.38
N VAL A 22 7.74 13.34 3.34
CA VAL A 22 8.86 12.45 3.00
C VAL A 22 9.49 11.93 4.28
N LEU A 23 9.45 10.60 4.45
CA LEU A 23 10.03 9.92 5.60
C LEU A 23 11.30 9.14 5.17
N ASP A 24 12.41 9.33 5.86
CA ASP A 24 13.58 8.44 5.77
C ASP A 24 13.50 7.39 6.85
N ALA A 25 13.02 6.19 6.51
CA ALA A 25 12.90 5.06 7.41
C ALA A 25 14.20 4.25 7.55
N GLY A 26 15.08 4.29 6.53
CA GLY A 26 16.26 3.43 6.57
C GLY A 26 17.19 3.53 5.37
N VAL A 27 17.28 4.68 4.71
CA VAL A 27 18.27 4.89 3.65
C VAL A 27 19.69 4.67 4.22
N ALA A 28 20.52 3.85 3.56
CA ALA A 28 21.85 3.50 4.05
C ALA A 28 22.81 4.72 4.13
N ALA A 29 22.62 5.72 3.27
CA ALA A 29 23.36 6.97 3.29
C ALA A 29 22.79 7.98 4.29
N ASP A 30 23.62 8.92 4.73
CA ASP A 30 23.15 10.08 5.47
C ASP A 30 22.61 11.11 4.48
N LEU A 31 21.33 11.43 4.65
CA LEU A 31 20.69 12.49 3.89
C LEU A 31 20.90 13.84 4.58
N PRO A 32 21.18 14.91 3.84
CA PRO A 32 21.30 16.24 4.42
C PRO A 32 19.96 16.67 5.04
N PRO A 33 19.97 17.46 6.12
CA PRO A 33 18.76 18.01 6.68
C PRO A 33 17.98 18.81 5.64
N HIS A 34 16.66 18.58 5.59
CA HIS A 34 15.77 19.30 4.69
C HIS A 34 14.42 19.53 5.39
N PRO A 35 13.79 20.72 5.25
CA PRO A 35 12.51 21.01 5.93
C PRO A 35 11.40 20.02 5.61
N SER A 36 11.38 19.45 4.39
CA SER A 36 10.40 18.46 3.94
C SER A 36 10.83 17.02 4.19
N LEU A 37 11.97 16.77 4.86
CA LEU A 37 12.43 15.43 5.20
C LEU A 37 12.31 15.19 6.70
N ARG A 38 11.52 14.22 7.06
CA ARG A 38 11.42 13.71 8.42
C ARG A 38 12.27 12.44 8.56
N SER A 39 13.37 12.53 9.29
CA SER A 39 14.21 11.37 9.56
C SER A 39 13.60 10.55 10.70
N VAL A 40 13.12 9.35 10.35
CA VAL A 40 12.58 8.36 11.29
C VAL A 40 13.40 7.06 11.23
N LYS A 41 14.65 7.19 10.82
CA LYS A 41 15.57 6.11 10.50
C LYS A 41 15.65 5.05 11.62
N VAL A 42 15.27 3.82 11.30
CA VAL A 42 15.33 2.66 12.17
C VAL A 42 16.71 1.98 12.09
N GLY A 43 17.30 1.99 10.91
CA GLY A 43 18.63 1.46 10.64
C GLY A 43 19.15 1.97 9.30
N ARG A 44 20.35 1.53 8.88
CA ARG A 44 20.96 1.87 7.58
C ARG A 44 20.78 0.74 6.58
N GLY A 45 19.53 0.51 6.17
CA GLY A 45 19.09 -0.68 5.45
C GLY A 45 18.85 -1.86 6.38
N THR A 46 18.10 -2.84 5.88
CA THR A 46 17.87 -4.12 6.56
C THR A 46 19.03 -5.08 6.32
N ASP A 47 19.07 -6.18 7.08
CA ASP A 47 19.95 -7.30 6.81
C ASP A 47 19.50 -8.08 5.55
N ASN A 48 20.38 -8.96 5.07
CA ASN A 48 20.12 -9.75 3.87
C ASN A 48 19.16 -10.89 4.15
N ILE A 49 17.93 -10.77 3.65
CA ILE A 49 16.85 -11.76 3.84
C ILE A 49 17.16 -13.15 3.28
N ALA A 50 18.12 -13.27 2.35
CA ALA A 50 18.55 -14.57 1.82
C ALA A 50 19.52 -15.32 2.77
N VAL A 51 19.90 -14.70 3.90
CA VAL A 51 20.84 -15.25 4.89
C VAL A 51 20.21 -15.37 6.27
N GLY A 52 19.33 -14.45 6.63
CA GLY A 52 18.66 -14.37 7.91
C GLY A 52 17.53 -13.36 7.90
N PRO A 53 16.95 -13.02 9.07
CA PRO A 53 15.85 -12.07 9.15
C PRO A 53 16.26 -10.66 8.71
N ALA A 54 15.34 -9.90 8.11
CA ALA A 54 15.55 -8.54 7.65
C ALA A 54 15.90 -7.57 8.78
N MET A 55 15.29 -7.76 9.93
CA MET A 55 15.40 -6.85 11.08
C MET A 55 15.07 -7.55 12.39
N THR A 56 15.39 -6.90 13.52
CA THR A 56 14.95 -7.39 14.83
C THR A 56 13.47 -7.13 15.06
N ARG A 57 12.88 -7.82 16.06
CA ARG A 57 11.48 -7.60 16.44
C ARG A 57 11.23 -6.16 16.90
N GLU A 58 12.16 -5.58 17.65
CA GLU A 58 12.11 -4.21 18.14
C GLU A 58 12.13 -3.20 16.99
N GLN A 59 12.94 -3.46 15.96
CA GLN A 59 12.99 -2.63 14.75
C GLN A 59 11.67 -2.70 13.97
N ALA A 60 11.09 -3.89 13.83
CA ALA A 60 9.80 -4.07 13.16
C ALA A 60 8.67 -3.34 13.90
N ILE A 61 8.61 -3.46 15.22
CA ILE A 61 7.65 -2.74 16.07
C ILE A 61 7.85 -1.22 15.92
N ARG A 62 9.10 -0.73 15.98
CA ARG A 62 9.40 0.69 15.80
C ARG A 62 8.94 1.24 14.45
N CYS A 63 9.08 0.46 13.37
CA CYS A 63 8.56 0.84 12.06
C CYS A 63 7.04 1.03 12.10
N LEU A 64 6.31 0.05 12.64
CA LEU A 64 4.86 0.10 12.74
C LEU A 64 4.40 1.29 13.61
N GLU A 65 5.00 1.48 14.78
CA GLU A 65 4.69 2.60 15.69
C GLU A 65 4.94 3.95 15.02
N THR A 66 6.05 4.10 14.30
CA THR A 66 6.36 5.31 13.52
C THR A 66 5.27 5.62 12.48
N GLY A 67 4.81 4.61 11.76
CA GLY A 67 3.72 4.77 10.78
C GLY A 67 2.39 5.13 11.44
N ILE A 68 2.03 4.45 12.52
CA ILE A 68 0.81 4.71 13.29
C ILE A 68 0.81 6.15 13.80
N GLU A 69 1.93 6.61 14.39
CA GLU A 69 2.03 7.96 14.91
C GLU A 69 1.95 9.01 13.78
N THR A 70 2.63 8.75 12.65
CA THR A 70 2.53 9.62 11.47
C THR A 70 1.08 9.75 11.00
N ALA A 71 0.33 8.65 10.91
CA ALA A 71 -1.08 8.70 10.53
C ALA A 71 -1.93 9.49 11.55
N ARG A 72 -1.72 9.27 12.85
CA ARG A 72 -2.42 10.00 13.92
C ARG A 72 -2.17 11.50 13.87
N GLU A 73 -0.92 11.91 13.66
CA GLU A 73 -0.55 13.32 13.50
C GLU A 73 -1.29 13.97 12.33
N GLN A 74 -1.35 13.29 11.18
CA GLN A 74 -2.03 13.83 10.00
C GLN A 74 -3.55 13.92 10.19
N ILE A 75 -4.16 12.90 10.80
CA ILE A 75 -5.57 12.92 11.15
C ILE A 75 -5.89 14.06 12.12
N ALA A 76 -5.03 14.28 13.13
CA ALA A 76 -5.16 15.38 14.07
C ALA A 76 -4.97 16.76 13.40
N ALA A 77 -4.17 16.83 12.34
CA ALA A 77 -4.01 18.03 11.50
C ALA A 77 -5.21 18.32 10.57
N GLY A 78 -6.19 17.39 10.51
CA GLY A 78 -7.44 17.57 9.76
C GLY A 78 -7.47 16.89 8.39
N PHE A 79 -6.53 16.00 8.10
CA PHE A 79 -6.59 15.21 6.85
C PHE A 79 -7.60 14.07 6.97
N ASP A 80 -8.50 13.96 6.00
CA ASP A 80 -9.57 12.96 5.94
C ASP A 80 -9.21 11.75 5.07
N LEU A 81 -8.22 11.88 4.17
CA LEU A 81 -7.74 10.84 3.29
C LEU A 81 -6.21 10.76 3.39
N LEU A 82 -5.69 9.57 3.64
CA LEU A 82 -4.26 9.30 3.64
C LEU A 82 -3.88 8.44 2.43
N ALA A 83 -2.64 8.51 2.01
CA ALA A 83 -2.11 7.68 0.94
C ALA A 83 -0.67 7.25 1.25
N CYS A 84 -0.29 6.10 0.77
CA CYS A 84 1.05 5.55 0.93
C CYS A 84 1.75 5.46 -0.42
N GLY A 85 3.03 5.81 -0.44
CA GLY A 85 3.90 5.66 -1.60
C GLY A 85 5.34 5.40 -1.15
N ASP A 86 6.17 4.92 -2.05
CA ASP A 86 7.56 4.58 -1.77
C ASP A 86 8.48 4.89 -2.95
N MET A 87 9.80 4.89 -2.70
CA MET A 87 10.81 5.13 -3.74
C MET A 87 10.91 3.97 -4.76
N GLY A 88 10.60 2.73 -4.39
CA GLY A 88 10.60 1.57 -5.27
C GLY A 88 11.97 0.96 -5.58
N ILE A 89 13.06 1.41 -4.94
CA ILE A 89 14.41 0.91 -5.17
C ILE A 89 14.78 -0.16 -4.13
N GLY A 90 15.08 -1.37 -4.61
CA GLY A 90 15.56 -2.48 -3.76
C GLY A 90 14.47 -3.22 -2.98
N ASN A 91 13.21 -2.77 -3.01
CA ASN A 91 12.14 -3.28 -2.17
C ASN A 91 11.10 -4.17 -2.88
N THR A 92 11.19 -4.36 -4.19
CA THR A 92 10.32 -5.33 -4.88
C THR A 92 10.63 -6.78 -4.51
N THR A 93 11.86 -7.10 -4.06
CA THR A 93 12.22 -8.44 -3.57
C THR A 93 11.53 -8.77 -2.24
N PRO A 94 11.64 -7.95 -1.17
CA PRO A 94 10.87 -8.17 0.05
C PRO A 94 9.36 -8.12 -0.19
N SER A 95 8.85 -7.25 -1.06
CA SER A 95 7.42 -7.21 -1.40
C SER A 95 6.95 -8.52 -2.04
N SER A 96 7.74 -9.14 -2.93
CA SER A 96 7.45 -10.46 -3.50
C SER A 96 7.45 -11.55 -2.43
N ALA A 97 8.40 -11.52 -1.49
CA ALA A 97 8.46 -12.49 -0.39
C ALA A 97 7.25 -12.36 0.54
N ILE A 98 6.90 -11.13 0.96
CA ILE A 98 5.70 -10.87 1.78
C ILE A 98 4.45 -11.38 1.06
N THR A 99 4.28 -11.03 -0.21
CA THR A 99 3.11 -11.43 -1.00
C THR A 99 3.01 -12.96 -1.10
N SER A 100 4.12 -13.64 -1.43
CA SER A 100 4.15 -15.12 -1.49
C SER A 100 3.76 -15.76 -0.18
N VAL A 101 4.28 -15.27 0.94
CA VAL A 101 4.03 -15.84 2.28
C VAL A 101 2.58 -15.63 2.71
N VAL A 102 2.07 -14.39 2.61
CA VAL A 102 0.71 -14.06 3.08
C VAL A 102 -0.35 -14.80 2.26
N ILE A 103 -0.16 -14.89 0.95
CA ILE A 103 -1.15 -15.49 0.04
C ILE A 103 -0.96 -17.01 -0.09
N GLY A 104 0.23 -17.52 0.24
CA GLY A 104 0.59 -18.91 0.00
C GLY A 104 0.83 -19.20 -1.50
N ALA A 105 1.28 -18.21 -2.27
CA ALA A 105 1.50 -18.33 -3.71
C ALA A 105 2.96 -18.65 -4.05
N ASP A 106 3.15 -19.33 -5.19
CA ASP A 106 4.47 -19.60 -5.74
C ASP A 106 5.25 -18.31 -6.02
N THR A 107 6.54 -18.30 -5.69
CA THR A 107 7.39 -17.13 -5.86
C THR A 107 7.59 -16.72 -7.32
N GLY A 108 7.46 -17.65 -8.25
CA GLY A 108 7.49 -17.37 -9.68
C GLY A 108 6.29 -16.54 -10.17
N ILE A 109 5.17 -16.62 -9.45
CA ILE A 109 3.93 -15.88 -9.78
C ILE A 109 3.95 -14.47 -9.18
N THR A 110 4.56 -14.31 -7.99
CA THR A 110 4.56 -13.04 -7.25
C THR A 110 5.75 -12.15 -7.59
N THR A 111 6.84 -12.72 -8.16
CA THR A 111 8.06 -11.99 -8.47
C THR A 111 7.98 -11.37 -9.86
N GLY A 112 8.08 -10.05 -9.91
CA GLY A 112 8.12 -9.27 -11.16
C GLY A 112 9.52 -8.75 -11.49
N ARG A 113 9.63 -8.11 -12.67
CA ARG A 113 10.90 -7.57 -13.20
C ARG A 113 11.39 -6.32 -12.48
N GLY A 114 10.58 -5.73 -11.61
CA GLY A 114 10.94 -4.49 -10.94
C GLY A 114 11.30 -3.38 -11.93
N THR A 115 12.48 -2.81 -11.80
CA THR A 115 12.97 -1.71 -12.67
C THR A 115 13.42 -2.16 -14.07
N GLY A 116 13.23 -3.42 -14.46
CA GLY A 116 13.48 -3.88 -15.82
C GLY A 116 14.53 -4.98 -15.97
N LEU A 117 14.53 -5.97 -15.07
CA LEU A 117 15.38 -7.15 -15.18
C LEU A 117 15.07 -7.95 -16.46
N ASP A 118 16.11 -8.51 -17.07
CA ASP A 118 16.01 -9.53 -18.11
C ASP A 118 15.53 -10.88 -17.54
N ASP A 119 15.41 -11.91 -18.40
CA ASP A 119 14.93 -13.23 -17.97
C ASP A 119 15.85 -13.91 -16.95
N ALA A 120 17.16 -13.76 -17.13
CA ALA A 120 18.16 -14.32 -16.20
C ALA A 120 18.10 -13.61 -14.84
N GLY A 121 17.97 -12.29 -14.84
CA GLY A 121 17.80 -11.49 -13.63
C GLY A 121 16.49 -11.79 -12.90
N LEU A 122 15.39 -12.01 -13.63
CA LEU A 122 14.10 -12.41 -13.05
C LEU A 122 14.21 -13.81 -12.41
N ALA A 123 14.80 -14.79 -13.09
CA ALA A 123 15.01 -16.13 -12.55
C ALA A 123 15.86 -16.09 -11.29
N HIS A 124 16.95 -15.30 -11.29
CA HIS A 124 17.78 -15.10 -10.12
C HIS A 124 17.02 -14.45 -8.98
N LYS A 125 16.27 -13.37 -9.22
CA LYS A 125 15.46 -12.70 -8.20
C LYS A 125 14.43 -13.64 -7.60
N THR A 126 13.75 -14.45 -8.42
CA THR A 126 12.79 -15.46 -7.95
C THR A 126 13.46 -16.47 -7.03
N SER A 127 14.65 -16.96 -7.37
CA SER A 127 15.42 -17.87 -6.51
C SER A 127 15.85 -17.24 -5.19
N VAL A 128 16.15 -15.93 -5.19
CA VAL A 128 16.49 -15.17 -3.96
C VAL A 128 15.24 -15.02 -3.08
N VAL A 129 14.08 -14.73 -3.65
CA VAL A 129 12.80 -14.65 -2.91
C VAL A 129 12.48 -16.00 -2.26
N GLN A 130 12.58 -17.09 -3.02
CA GLN A 130 12.35 -18.45 -2.49
C GLN A 130 13.32 -18.76 -1.35
N ARG A 131 14.61 -18.49 -1.54
CA ARG A 131 15.64 -18.70 -0.51
C ARG A 131 15.35 -17.88 0.75
N ALA A 132 14.89 -16.64 0.63
CA ALA A 132 14.54 -15.79 1.76
C ALA A 132 13.41 -16.42 2.60
N ILE A 133 12.40 -17.00 1.95
CA ILE A 133 11.30 -17.71 2.61
C ILE A 133 11.80 -19.00 3.28
N ASP A 134 12.62 -19.80 2.59
CA ASP A 134 13.13 -21.09 3.08
C ASP A 134 14.05 -20.92 4.31
N VAL A 135 14.91 -19.89 4.30
CA VAL A 135 15.83 -19.61 5.40
C VAL A 135 15.10 -19.08 6.62
N ASN A 136 14.18 -18.13 6.44
CA ASN A 136 13.53 -17.43 7.54
C ASN A 136 12.25 -18.09 8.05
N LYS A 137 11.58 -18.89 7.21
CA LYS A 137 10.33 -19.60 7.54
C LYS A 137 9.32 -18.69 8.25
N PRO A 138 8.90 -17.59 7.60
CA PRO A 138 7.95 -16.68 8.22
C PRO A 138 6.60 -17.38 8.45
N ASP A 139 5.97 -17.09 9.58
CA ASP A 139 4.62 -17.55 9.87
C ASP A 139 3.61 -16.72 9.07
N SER A 140 2.93 -17.35 8.12
CA SER A 140 1.95 -16.69 7.22
C SER A 140 0.77 -16.04 7.95
N LYS A 141 0.57 -16.35 9.22
CA LYS A 141 -0.52 -15.80 10.05
C LYS A 141 -0.07 -14.69 10.99
N ASP A 142 1.23 -14.42 11.07
CA ASP A 142 1.80 -13.37 11.93
C ASP A 142 2.44 -12.28 11.08
N GLY A 143 1.70 -11.19 10.84
CA GLY A 143 2.19 -10.05 10.05
C GLY A 143 3.46 -9.42 10.60
N LEU A 144 3.66 -9.44 11.92
CA LEU A 144 4.89 -8.92 12.54
C LEU A 144 6.08 -9.86 12.28
N ASP A 145 5.88 -11.17 12.35
CA ASP A 145 6.92 -12.16 12.03
C ASP A 145 7.33 -12.08 10.56
N ILE A 146 6.35 -11.94 9.66
CA ILE A 146 6.62 -11.73 8.23
C ILE A 146 7.46 -10.46 8.00
N LEU A 147 7.03 -9.33 8.58
CA LEU A 147 7.74 -8.05 8.46
C LEU A 147 9.18 -8.16 8.96
N MET A 148 9.37 -8.74 10.15
CA MET A 148 10.67 -8.93 10.78
C MET A 148 11.60 -9.78 9.90
N LYS A 149 11.08 -10.86 9.32
CA LYS A 149 11.89 -11.87 8.61
C LYS A 149 12.19 -11.51 7.17
N VAL A 150 11.21 -11.00 6.44
CA VAL A 150 11.33 -10.78 4.99
C VAL A 150 10.88 -9.40 4.52
N GLY A 151 10.68 -8.45 5.44
CA GLY A 151 10.19 -7.11 5.14
C GLY A 151 11.28 -6.08 4.84
N GLY A 152 10.89 -4.80 4.96
CA GLY A 152 11.73 -3.60 4.84
C GLY A 152 11.30 -2.55 5.86
N PHE A 153 12.18 -1.65 6.25
CA PHE A 153 11.84 -0.60 7.21
C PHE A 153 10.73 0.31 6.68
N GLU A 154 10.82 0.72 5.42
CA GLU A 154 9.80 1.52 4.75
C GLU A 154 8.46 0.77 4.64
N ILE A 155 8.49 -0.52 4.34
CA ILE A 155 7.29 -1.37 4.28
C ILE A 155 6.62 -1.42 5.65
N GLY A 156 7.40 -1.55 6.73
CA GLY A 156 6.90 -1.52 8.10
C GLY A 156 6.29 -0.17 8.49
N VAL A 157 6.91 0.95 8.09
CA VAL A 157 6.35 2.29 8.33
C VAL A 157 5.05 2.47 7.55
N LEU A 158 4.99 2.08 6.28
CA LEU A 158 3.76 2.13 5.49
C LEU A 158 2.66 1.25 6.09
N ALA A 159 2.98 0.03 6.55
CA ALA A 159 2.03 -0.84 7.25
C ALA A 159 1.48 -0.18 8.52
N GLY A 160 2.34 0.53 9.26
CA GLY A 160 1.92 1.35 10.38
C GLY A 160 0.97 2.48 10.01
N VAL A 161 1.18 3.16 8.87
CA VAL A 161 0.25 4.19 8.36
C VAL A 161 -1.12 3.58 8.06
N PHE A 162 -1.18 2.41 7.43
CA PHE A 162 -2.44 1.69 7.18
C PHE A 162 -3.19 1.36 8.47
N LEU A 163 -2.49 0.85 9.48
CA LEU A 163 -3.06 0.54 10.79
C LEU A 163 -3.53 1.81 11.53
N GLY A 164 -2.72 2.87 11.53
CA GLY A 164 -3.04 4.14 12.18
C GLY A 164 -4.23 4.85 11.54
N ALA A 165 -4.32 4.85 10.20
CA ALA A 165 -5.45 5.37 9.45
C ALA A 165 -6.75 4.62 9.78
N ALA A 166 -6.69 3.28 9.78
CA ALA A 166 -7.83 2.43 10.11
C ALA A 166 -8.31 2.65 11.55
N ALA A 167 -7.38 2.71 12.53
CA ALA A 167 -7.70 3.01 13.91
C ALA A 167 -8.33 4.40 14.08
N GLY A 168 -7.88 5.39 13.30
CA GLY A 168 -8.45 6.73 13.23
C GLY A 168 -9.72 6.83 12.39
N LYS A 169 -10.23 5.71 11.85
CA LYS A 169 -11.41 5.63 10.98
C LYS A 169 -11.33 6.51 9.74
N ARG A 170 -10.11 6.64 9.18
CA ARG A 170 -9.87 7.36 7.92
C ARG A 170 -9.57 6.37 6.80
N PRO A 171 -10.05 6.62 5.58
CA PRO A 171 -9.65 5.86 4.41
C PRO A 171 -8.16 6.10 4.12
N VAL A 172 -7.51 5.06 3.58
CA VAL A 172 -6.12 5.11 3.17
C VAL A 172 -5.92 4.43 1.82
N VAL A 173 -5.23 5.12 0.92
CA VAL A 173 -5.05 4.67 -0.46
C VAL A 173 -3.81 3.81 -0.59
N VAL A 174 -4.00 2.61 -1.13
CA VAL A 174 -2.93 1.68 -1.54
C VAL A 174 -2.46 2.11 -2.92
N ASP A 175 -1.17 2.47 -3.07
CA ASP A 175 -0.58 2.87 -4.35
C ASP A 175 -0.25 1.64 -5.21
N GLY A 176 1.02 1.28 -5.31
CA GLY A 176 1.52 0.20 -6.15
C GLY A 176 1.89 -1.05 -5.35
N PHE A 177 2.78 -1.88 -5.93
CA PHE A 177 3.12 -3.19 -5.39
C PHE A 177 3.73 -3.15 -3.98
N ILE A 178 4.63 -2.20 -3.70
CA ILE A 178 5.27 -2.08 -2.39
C ILE A 178 4.25 -1.65 -1.33
N SER A 179 3.43 -0.64 -1.67
CA SER A 179 2.31 -0.20 -0.83
C SER A 179 1.32 -1.34 -0.59
N GLY A 180 1.04 -2.17 -1.62
CA GLY A 180 0.23 -3.38 -1.52
C GLY A 180 0.82 -4.42 -0.55
N ALA A 181 2.15 -4.63 -0.59
CA ALA A 181 2.83 -5.52 0.37
C ALA A 181 2.74 -4.97 1.82
N ALA A 182 2.86 -3.66 2.00
CA ALA A 182 2.65 -3.03 3.30
C ALA A 182 1.20 -3.16 3.79
N ALA A 183 0.22 -3.00 2.89
CA ALA A 183 -1.19 -3.23 3.20
C ALA A 183 -1.48 -4.70 3.58
N LEU A 184 -0.82 -5.68 2.93
CA LEU A 184 -0.89 -7.09 3.33
C LEU A 184 -0.37 -7.33 4.75
N ILE A 185 0.74 -6.71 5.15
CA ILE A 185 1.25 -6.77 6.53
C ILE A 185 0.22 -6.18 7.50
N ALA A 186 -0.32 -5.00 7.20
CA ALA A 186 -1.33 -4.37 8.05
C ALA A 186 -2.60 -5.24 8.16
N HIS A 187 -3.04 -5.83 7.05
CA HIS A 187 -4.18 -6.73 7.00
C HIS A 187 -3.92 -8.04 7.78
N ALA A 188 -2.72 -8.60 7.71
CA ALA A 188 -2.34 -9.79 8.48
C ALA A 188 -2.27 -9.52 10.00
N ILE A 189 -1.94 -8.27 10.41
CA ILE A 189 -1.94 -7.86 11.83
C ILE A 189 -3.37 -7.58 12.32
N ALA A 190 -4.18 -6.88 11.52
CA ALA A 190 -5.52 -6.46 11.86
C ALA A 190 -6.43 -6.54 10.61
N PRO A 191 -7.08 -7.68 10.34
CA PRO A 191 -7.88 -7.88 9.13
C PRO A 191 -8.98 -6.82 8.93
N GLU A 192 -9.56 -6.32 10.01
CA GLU A 192 -10.58 -5.27 9.98
C GLU A 192 -10.07 -3.92 9.43
N ALA A 193 -8.75 -3.68 9.45
CA ALA A 193 -8.16 -2.48 8.85
C ALA A 193 -8.41 -2.41 7.33
N GLY A 194 -8.52 -3.57 6.66
CA GLY A 194 -8.81 -3.68 5.23
C GLY A 194 -10.10 -2.96 4.80
N GLN A 195 -11.06 -2.79 5.72
CA GLN A 195 -12.30 -2.03 5.45
C GLN A 195 -12.05 -0.53 5.16
N ARG A 196 -10.85 -0.04 5.40
CA ARG A 196 -10.46 1.36 5.16
C ARG A 196 -9.51 1.52 3.99
N PHE A 197 -9.12 0.42 3.34
CA PHE A 197 -8.19 0.46 2.21
C PHE A 197 -8.93 0.72 0.91
N ILE A 198 -8.35 1.58 0.08
CA ILE A 198 -8.85 1.87 -1.28
C ILE A 198 -7.68 1.61 -2.23
N ALA A 199 -7.84 0.69 -3.18
CA ALA A 199 -6.81 0.42 -4.18
C ALA A 199 -6.84 1.49 -5.28
N SER A 200 -5.72 2.19 -5.50
CA SER A 200 -5.63 3.24 -6.51
C SER A 200 -5.59 2.71 -7.93
N HIS A 201 -4.64 1.83 -8.21
CA HIS A 201 -4.42 1.35 -9.56
C HIS A 201 -3.93 -0.10 -9.58
N GLN A 202 -4.09 -0.75 -10.74
CA GLN A 202 -3.45 -2.03 -11.03
C GLN A 202 -2.00 -1.76 -11.48
N SER A 203 -1.00 -2.15 -10.67
CA SER A 203 0.39 -2.14 -11.12
C SER A 203 0.66 -3.29 -12.09
N VAL A 204 1.65 -3.11 -12.99
CA VAL A 204 2.13 -4.19 -13.87
C VAL A 204 2.92 -5.28 -13.12
N GLU A 205 3.30 -5.05 -11.87
CA GLU A 205 3.95 -6.07 -11.03
C GLU A 205 2.95 -7.19 -10.71
N PRO A 206 3.24 -8.45 -11.07
CA PRO A 206 2.26 -9.55 -11.00
C PRO A 206 1.76 -9.83 -9.58
N GLY A 207 2.63 -9.67 -8.58
CA GLY A 207 2.26 -9.83 -7.17
C GLY A 207 1.23 -8.81 -6.68
N HIS A 208 1.12 -7.63 -7.31
CA HIS A 208 0.19 -6.58 -6.87
C HIS A 208 -1.27 -7.00 -7.03
N ARG A 209 -1.63 -7.54 -8.20
CA ARG A 209 -2.99 -8.04 -8.45
C ARG A 209 -3.41 -9.10 -7.44
N LEU A 210 -2.48 -10.00 -7.12
CA LEU A 210 -2.73 -11.06 -6.14
C LEU A 210 -2.92 -10.49 -4.74
N ALA A 211 -2.11 -9.48 -4.36
CA ALA A 211 -2.23 -8.79 -3.08
C ALA A 211 -3.60 -8.09 -2.93
N LEU A 212 -4.03 -7.34 -3.95
CA LEU A 212 -5.32 -6.66 -3.95
C LEU A 212 -6.47 -7.67 -3.88
N SER A 213 -6.43 -8.73 -4.69
CA SER A 213 -7.46 -9.78 -4.69
C SER A 213 -7.57 -10.49 -3.34
N HIS A 214 -6.43 -10.76 -2.66
CA HIS A 214 -6.41 -11.37 -1.33
C HIS A 214 -7.12 -10.50 -0.27
N MET A 215 -6.98 -9.18 -0.39
CA MET A 215 -7.62 -8.21 0.49
C MET A 215 -9.06 -7.85 0.05
N GLY A 216 -9.57 -8.42 -1.04
CA GLY A 216 -10.88 -8.11 -1.60
C GLY A 216 -10.98 -6.68 -2.18
N LEU A 217 -9.86 -6.13 -2.65
CA LEU A 217 -9.79 -4.77 -3.20
C LEU A 217 -9.80 -4.79 -4.73
N GLU A 218 -10.60 -3.92 -5.32
CA GLU A 218 -10.60 -3.65 -6.75
C GLU A 218 -9.92 -2.30 -7.02
N PRO A 219 -8.95 -2.23 -7.94
CA PRO A 219 -8.26 -0.99 -8.27
C PRO A 219 -9.16 -0.04 -9.07
N LEU A 220 -9.10 1.26 -8.77
CA LEU A 220 -9.87 2.29 -9.48
C LEU A 220 -9.34 2.54 -10.90
N LEU A 221 -8.04 2.33 -11.14
CA LEU A 221 -7.36 2.62 -12.39
C LEU A 221 -6.59 1.41 -12.91
N ASP A 222 -6.61 1.19 -14.23
CA ASP A 222 -5.73 0.25 -14.93
C ASP A 222 -5.09 0.96 -16.14
N MET A 223 -3.90 1.49 -15.94
CA MET A 223 -3.17 2.31 -16.92
C MET A 223 -1.76 1.80 -17.19
N GLY A 224 -1.45 0.55 -16.82
CA GLY A 224 -0.12 -0.02 -16.98
C GLY A 224 0.95 0.67 -16.15
N MET A 225 0.60 1.22 -14.99
CA MET A 225 1.52 1.97 -14.11
C MET A 225 2.49 1.06 -13.38
N ARG A 226 3.72 1.57 -13.15
CA ARG A 226 4.77 0.91 -12.37
C ARG A 226 5.76 1.88 -11.72
N LEU A 227 5.41 3.14 -11.59
CA LEU A 227 6.35 4.16 -11.11
C LEU A 227 6.54 4.08 -9.58
N GLY A 228 5.46 3.82 -8.82
CA GLY A 228 5.45 3.99 -7.38
C GLY A 228 5.30 5.46 -6.99
N GLU A 229 6.02 5.90 -5.99
CA GLU A 229 6.05 7.28 -5.44
C GLU A 229 4.72 7.74 -4.83
N GLY A 230 3.66 6.92 -4.82
CA GLY A 230 2.29 7.37 -4.52
C GLY A 230 1.58 7.96 -5.74
N SER A 231 2.12 7.76 -6.94
CA SER A 231 1.60 8.39 -8.18
C SER A 231 0.20 7.91 -8.53
N GLY A 232 -0.10 6.63 -8.39
CA GLY A 232 -1.44 6.09 -8.60
C GLY A 232 -2.41 6.57 -7.54
N ALA A 233 -1.96 6.63 -6.30
CA ALA A 233 -2.76 7.16 -5.20
C ALA A 233 -3.16 8.61 -5.46
N ALA A 234 -2.21 9.48 -5.83
CA ALA A 234 -2.50 10.89 -6.15
C ALA A 234 -3.50 11.02 -7.32
N LEU A 235 -3.35 10.23 -8.38
CA LEU A 235 -4.27 10.25 -9.52
C LEU A 235 -5.69 9.79 -9.15
N SER A 236 -5.83 8.88 -8.19
CA SER A 236 -7.13 8.37 -7.75
C SER A 236 -7.88 9.30 -6.78
N MET A 237 -7.21 10.29 -6.17
CA MET A 237 -7.82 11.16 -5.16
C MET A 237 -9.04 11.90 -5.66
N HIS A 238 -9.02 12.43 -6.87
CA HIS A 238 -10.19 13.09 -7.46
C HIS A 238 -11.38 12.16 -7.68
N ILE A 239 -11.13 10.88 -7.99
CA ILE A 239 -12.20 9.89 -8.14
C ILE A 239 -12.81 9.59 -6.78
N ILE A 240 -11.97 9.45 -5.75
CA ILE A 240 -12.41 9.19 -4.37
C ILE A 240 -13.21 10.39 -3.83
N GLU A 241 -12.72 11.62 -4.06
CA GLU A 241 -13.42 12.84 -3.68
C GLU A 241 -14.77 12.97 -4.41
N ALA A 242 -14.79 12.72 -5.72
CA ALA A 242 -16.02 12.74 -6.51
C ALA A 242 -17.07 11.74 -5.98
N ALA A 243 -16.65 10.52 -5.62
CA ALA A 243 -17.54 9.53 -5.03
C ALA A 243 -18.12 9.99 -3.67
N ALA A 244 -17.29 10.60 -2.81
CA ALA A 244 -17.74 11.16 -1.55
C ALA A 244 -18.75 12.29 -1.76
N ARG A 245 -18.48 13.20 -2.72
CA ARG A 245 -19.41 14.30 -3.07
C ARG A 245 -20.72 13.79 -3.67
N CYS A 246 -20.69 12.75 -4.51
CA CYS A 246 -21.90 12.12 -4.99
C CYS A 246 -22.78 11.62 -3.83
N LEU A 247 -22.17 11.04 -2.81
CA LEU A 247 -22.91 10.56 -1.65
C LEU A 247 -23.49 11.70 -0.79
N SER A 248 -22.76 12.81 -0.64
CA SER A 248 -23.18 13.93 0.22
C SER A 248 -24.10 14.95 -0.45
N ASP A 249 -23.89 15.20 -1.75
CA ASP A 249 -24.46 16.37 -2.43
C ASP A 249 -25.56 16.00 -3.43
N MET A 250 -25.71 14.72 -3.81
CA MET A 250 -26.81 14.27 -4.67
C MET A 250 -28.13 14.20 -3.91
N THR A 251 -29.19 14.71 -4.52
CA THR A 251 -30.54 14.50 -4.02
C THR A 251 -31.01 13.07 -4.24
N THR A 252 -31.75 12.52 -3.30
CA THR A 252 -32.41 11.21 -3.45
C THR A 252 -33.56 11.29 -4.46
N PHE A 253 -34.01 10.17 -5.00
CA PHE A 253 -35.16 10.11 -5.89
C PHE A 253 -36.41 10.66 -5.21
N ALA A 254 -36.59 10.39 -3.93
CA ALA A 254 -37.72 10.92 -3.16
C ALA A 254 -37.72 12.46 -3.08
N GLU A 255 -36.53 13.06 -2.80
CA GLU A 255 -36.36 14.52 -2.76
C GLU A 255 -36.52 15.15 -4.15
N ALA A 256 -36.10 14.45 -5.21
CA ALA A 256 -36.24 14.89 -6.59
C ALA A 256 -37.64 14.67 -7.18
N GLY A 257 -38.56 14.07 -6.44
CA GLY A 257 -39.94 13.78 -6.89
C GLY A 257 -40.02 12.73 -8.01
N VAL A 258 -38.99 11.88 -8.14
CA VAL A 258 -38.97 10.78 -9.11
C VAL A 258 -39.83 9.63 -8.56
N SER A 259 -40.84 9.21 -9.32
CA SER A 259 -41.71 8.08 -8.94
C SER A 259 -40.92 6.78 -8.91
N GLU A 260 -41.10 5.98 -7.88
CA GLU A 260 -40.56 4.61 -7.85
C GLU A 260 -41.19 3.77 -8.96
N LYS A 261 -40.41 2.83 -9.52
CA LYS A 261 -40.94 1.88 -10.50
C LYS A 261 -41.99 1.05 -9.82
N ILE A 262 -43.27 1.14 -10.29
CA ILE A 262 -44.33 0.24 -9.83
C ILE A 262 -43.93 -1.15 -10.26
N GLU A 263 -43.58 -2.03 -9.33
CA GLU A 263 -43.44 -3.48 -9.60
C GLU A 263 -44.86 -3.94 -9.94
N ASP A 264 -45.03 -4.36 -11.19
CA ASP A 264 -46.27 -4.98 -11.68
C ASP A 264 -46.34 -6.37 -11.02
N ASP A 265 -47.03 -6.44 -9.88
CA ASP A 265 -47.39 -7.70 -9.24
C ASP A 265 -48.34 -8.43 -10.21
N GLY A 266 -47.72 -9.25 -11.08
CA GLY A 266 -48.41 -10.11 -12.04
C GLY A 266 -49.39 -11.05 -11.31
N GLN A 267 -50.56 -10.54 -10.98
CA GLN A 267 -51.72 -11.38 -10.71
C GLN A 267 -52.20 -11.95 -12.05
N GLU A 268 -51.69 -13.13 -12.40
CA GLU A 268 -52.39 -14.00 -13.36
C GLU A 268 -53.84 -14.21 -12.88
N ALA A 269 -54.75 -13.55 -13.56
CA ALA A 269 -56.18 -13.84 -13.42
C ALA A 269 -56.42 -15.28 -13.92
N ALA A 270 -56.61 -16.21 -13.00
CA ALA A 270 -57.13 -17.50 -13.30
C ALA A 270 -58.59 -17.34 -13.71
N SER A 271 -58.92 -17.65 -14.95
CA SER A 271 -60.24 -17.95 -15.45
C SER A 271 -60.25 -19.20 -16.29
#